data_ebf275218ab24cc292279471a8fe6326
#
_entry.id   ebf275218ab24cc292279471a8fe6326
#
_cell.length_a   1.000
_cell.length_b   1.000
_cell.length_c   1.000
_cell.angle_alpha   90.00
_cell.angle_beta   90.00
_cell.angle_gamma   90.00
#
_symmetry.space_group_name_H-M   'P 1'
#
loop_
_entity.id
_entity.type
_entity.pdbx_description
1 polymer ?
#
loop_
_entity_poly.entity_id
_entity_poly.type
_entity_poly.pdbx_seq_one_letter_code
_entity_poly.pdbx_strand_id
1 'polypeptide(L)'
;MLRARQDAEHARAARIVGLFVRVARAEGLAPEPLRVQGYGGGAARTSLRGWYLRADRTVAIDVDGRFYVLSKPLTVRERLFGAAPDAEPVPMTIGEGGRDGDVVPLRFALDRLLPGWEARSPEPLA
;
A
#
# COMPACT_ATOMS: atom_id res chain seq x y z
N MET A 1 -2.82 22.29 14.64
CA MET A 1 -1.53 22.43 13.91
C MET A 1 -0.96 21.09 13.52
N LEU A 2 -0.80 20.16 14.48
CA LEU A 2 -0.30 18.82 14.17
C LEU A 2 -1.22 18.07 13.18
N ARG A 3 -2.54 18.13 13.42
CA ARG A 3 -3.52 17.48 12.54
C ARG A 3 -3.49 18.04 11.11
N ALA A 4 -3.40 19.37 10.97
CA ALA A 4 -3.33 19.99 9.65
C ALA A 4 -2.07 19.56 8.90
N ARG A 5 -0.97 19.40 9.61
CA ARG A 5 0.29 18.95 9.03
C ARG A 5 0.21 17.49 8.58
N GLN A 6 -0.43 16.63 9.40
CA GLN A 6 -0.65 15.23 9.05
C GLN A 6 -1.59 15.10 7.85
N ASP A 7 -2.66 15.91 7.80
CA ASP A 7 -3.60 15.88 6.69
C ASP A 7 -2.92 16.31 5.38
N ALA A 8 -2.06 17.34 5.44
CA ALA A 8 -1.31 17.79 4.28
C ALA A 8 -0.32 16.73 3.81
N GLU A 9 0.32 16.03 4.74
CA GLU A 9 1.24 14.95 4.43
C GLU A 9 0.52 13.77 3.78
N HIS A 10 -0.63 13.36 4.34
CA HIS A 10 -1.45 12.29 3.76
C HIS A 10 -1.95 12.65 2.36
N ALA A 11 -2.37 13.89 2.17
CA ALA A 11 -2.83 14.35 0.85
C ALA A 11 -1.69 14.28 -0.18
N ARG A 12 -0.48 14.68 0.22
CA ARG A 12 0.69 14.61 -0.65
C ARG A 12 1.04 13.17 -0.99
N ALA A 13 1.01 12.28 0.00
CA ALA A 13 1.26 10.87 -0.21
C ALA A 13 0.21 10.24 -1.12
N ALA A 14 -1.06 10.58 -0.93
CA ALA A 14 -2.15 10.08 -1.78
C ALA A 14 -1.98 10.54 -3.23
N ARG A 15 -1.52 11.78 -3.45
CA ARG A 15 -1.24 12.28 -4.79
C ARG A 15 -0.12 11.47 -5.44
N ILE A 16 0.95 11.20 -4.72
CA ILE A 16 2.08 10.40 -5.24
C ILE A 16 1.59 9.02 -5.65
N VAL A 17 0.81 8.35 -4.81
CA VAL A 17 0.26 7.03 -5.11
C VAL A 17 -0.66 7.09 -6.33
N GLY A 18 -1.50 8.11 -6.42
CA GLY A 18 -2.38 8.28 -7.58
C GLY A 18 -1.61 8.43 -8.89
N LEU A 19 -0.52 9.20 -8.88
CA LEU A 19 0.33 9.34 -10.06
C LEU A 19 1.03 8.02 -10.40
N PHE A 20 1.51 7.29 -9.37
CA PHE A 20 2.09 5.97 -9.58
C PHE A 20 1.11 5.02 -10.26
N VAL A 21 -0.13 4.96 -9.77
CA VAL A 21 -1.15 4.07 -10.34
C VAL A 21 -1.41 4.40 -11.80
N ARG A 22 -1.42 5.68 -12.17
CA ARG A 22 -1.59 6.07 -13.57
C ARG A 22 -0.46 5.53 -14.44
N VAL A 23 0.77 5.65 -13.99
CA VAL A 23 1.93 5.11 -14.73
C VAL A 23 1.87 3.58 -14.78
N ALA A 24 1.55 2.95 -13.65
CA ALA A 24 1.46 1.49 -13.59
C ALA A 24 0.42 0.95 -14.56
N ARG A 25 -0.74 1.58 -14.64
CA ARG A 25 -1.79 1.19 -15.60
C ARG A 25 -1.34 1.39 -17.04
N ALA A 26 -0.72 2.54 -17.33
CA ALA A 26 -0.28 2.84 -18.69
C ALA A 26 0.81 1.87 -19.16
N GLU A 27 1.64 1.40 -18.25
CA GLU A 27 2.75 0.49 -18.59
C GLU A 27 2.39 -0.99 -18.40
N GLY A 28 1.16 -1.27 -17.98
CA GLY A 28 0.69 -2.65 -17.84
C GLY A 28 1.31 -3.42 -16.70
N LEU A 29 1.67 -2.73 -15.60
CA LEU A 29 2.15 -3.43 -14.40
C LEU A 29 1.01 -4.24 -13.81
N ALA A 30 1.11 -5.56 -13.86
CA ALA A 30 0.04 -6.45 -13.47
C ALA A 30 -0.21 -6.40 -11.96
N PRO A 31 -1.45 -6.09 -11.52
CA PRO A 31 -1.78 -6.21 -10.11
C PRO A 31 -1.95 -7.68 -9.72
N GLU A 32 -1.76 -7.98 -8.45
CA GLU A 32 -1.96 -9.32 -7.93
C GLU A 32 -3.07 -9.33 -6.88
N PRO A 33 -3.68 -10.50 -6.60
CA PRO A 33 -4.63 -10.62 -5.50
C PRO A 33 -3.94 -10.32 -4.18
N LEU A 34 -4.56 -9.48 -3.35
CA LEU A 34 -4.00 -9.10 -2.06
C LEU A 34 -4.57 -10.00 -0.95
N ARG A 35 -3.74 -10.33 0.03
CA ARG A 35 -4.11 -11.17 1.17
C ARG A 35 -3.74 -10.51 2.47
N VAL A 36 -4.53 -10.77 3.52
CA VAL A 36 -4.22 -10.31 4.87
C VAL A 36 -3.38 -11.38 5.56
N GLN A 37 -2.23 -10.98 6.11
CA GLN A 37 -1.35 -11.89 6.84
C GLN A 37 -1.81 -11.99 8.29
N GLY A 38 -1.92 -13.22 8.81
CA GLY A 38 -2.26 -13.44 10.22
C GLY A 38 -1.04 -13.36 11.11
N TYR A 39 -1.17 -12.78 12.30
CA TYR A 39 -0.07 -12.69 13.26
C TYR A 39 0.47 -14.06 13.67
N GLY A 40 -0.40 -15.04 13.80
CA GLY A 40 -0.03 -16.40 14.18
C GLY A 40 0.25 -17.31 12.99
N GLY A 41 0.40 -16.74 11.81
CA GLY A 41 0.56 -17.49 10.57
C GLY A 41 -0.75 -17.57 9.80
N GLY A 42 -0.66 -18.10 8.59
CA GLY A 42 -1.80 -18.16 7.68
C GLY A 42 -2.14 -16.81 7.07
N ALA A 43 -3.07 -16.84 6.14
CA ALA A 43 -3.51 -15.65 5.43
C ALA A 43 -4.98 -15.78 5.07
N ALA A 44 -5.63 -14.63 4.90
CA ALA A 44 -7.01 -14.57 4.42
C ALA A 44 -7.04 -13.89 3.06
N ARG A 45 -7.82 -14.43 2.13
CA ARG A 45 -8.01 -13.79 0.84
C ARG A 45 -8.88 -12.55 1.00
N THR A 46 -8.74 -11.63 0.05
CA THR A 46 -9.59 -10.43 -0.05
C THR A 46 -10.13 -10.31 -1.46
N SER A 47 -11.04 -9.38 -1.67
CA SER A 47 -11.49 -9.02 -3.02
C SER A 47 -10.57 -7.99 -3.68
N LEU A 48 -9.52 -7.56 -2.99
CA LEU A 48 -8.64 -6.50 -3.47
C LEU A 48 -7.56 -7.04 -4.41
N ARG A 49 -7.18 -6.22 -5.37
CA ARG A 49 -6.05 -6.46 -6.26
C ARG A 49 -5.19 -5.21 -6.26
N GLY A 50 -3.90 -5.40 -6.33
CA GLY A 50 -2.98 -4.25 -6.32
C GLY A 50 -1.54 -4.71 -6.17
N TRP A 51 -0.75 -3.91 -5.46
CA TRP A 51 0.69 -4.15 -5.33
C TRP A 51 1.12 -4.02 -3.88
N TYR A 52 1.90 -5.00 -3.41
CA TYR A 52 2.48 -4.93 -2.07
C TYR A 52 3.61 -3.91 -2.04
N LEU A 53 3.64 -3.12 -0.97
CA LEU A 53 4.67 -2.08 -0.79
C LEU A 53 5.85 -2.56 0.05
N ARG A 54 5.72 -3.73 0.69
CA ARG A 54 6.80 -4.34 1.46
C ARG A 54 6.93 -5.81 1.06
N ALA A 55 8.17 -6.31 1.17
CA ALA A 55 8.45 -7.71 0.86
C ALA A 55 7.72 -8.69 1.79
N ASP A 56 7.44 -8.27 3.03
CA ASP A 56 6.71 -9.08 3.99
C ASP A 56 5.20 -9.12 3.75
N ARG A 57 4.70 -8.40 2.74
CA ARG A 57 3.29 -8.38 2.32
C ARG A 57 2.34 -7.84 3.38
N THR A 58 2.83 -6.97 4.24
CA THR A 58 2.02 -6.41 5.33
C THR A 58 1.31 -5.10 4.98
N VAL A 59 1.71 -4.45 3.87
CA VAL A 59 1.06 -3.23 3.40
C VAL A 59 1.00 -3.23 1.88
N ALA A 60 -0.04 -2.61 1.33
CA ALA A 60 -0.26 -2.61 -0.11
C ALA A 60 -1.11 -1.41 -0.54
N ILE A 61 -1.09 -1.14 -1.84
CA ILE A 61 -2.06 -0.24 -2.47
C ILE A 61 -2.88 -1.05 -3.46
N ASP A 62 -4.16 -0.71 -3.60
CA ASP A 62 -5.00 -1.35 -4.60
C ASP A 62 -4.90 -0.62 -5.94
N VAL A 63 -5.63 -1.11 -6.94
CA VAL A 63 -5.60 -0.55 -8.30
C VAL A 63 -6.16 0.87 -8.39
N ASP A 64 -6.86 1.32 -7.37
CA ASP A 64 -7.40 2.67 -7.30
C ASP A 64 -6.55 3.60 -6.43
N GLY A 65 -5.43 3.09 -5.90
CA GLY A 65 -4.51 3.88 -5.09
C GLY A 65 -4.87 3.98 -3.62
N ARG A 66 -5.81 3.16 -3.15
CA ARG A 66 -6.13 3.09 -1.72
C ARG A 66 -5.06 2.30 -0.99
N PHE A 67 -4.74 2.72 0.23
CA PHE A 67 -3.70 2.10 1.04
C PHE A 67 -4.32 1.19 2.09
N TYR A 68 -3.70 0.02 2.30
CA TYR A 68 -4.18 -0.98 3.26
C TYR A 68 -3.04 -1.52 4.10
N VAL A 69 -3.31 -1.68 5.39
CA VAL A 69 -2.47 -2.50 6.27
C VAL A 69 -3.06 -3.90 6.26
N LEU A 70 -2.26 -4.87 5.82
CA LEU A 70 -2.71 -6.24 5.56
C LEU A 70 -2.09 -7.24 6.54
N SER A 71 -1.99 -6.85 7.79
CA SER A 71 -1.47 -7.71 8.85
C SER A 71 -2.33 -7.50 10.10
N LYS A 72 -2.92 -8.58 10.61
CA LYS A 72 -3.79 -8.52 11.78
C LYS A 72 -4.01 -9.92 12.35
N PRO A 73 -4.53 -10.05 13.57
CA PRO A 73 -5.03 -11.35 14.04
C PRO A 73 -6.23 -11.74 13.18
N LEU A 74 -6.20 -12.95 12.62
CA LEU A 74 -7.30 -13.42 11.78
C LEU A 74 -8.28 -14.26 12.61
N THR A 75 -9.57 -14.03 12.39
CA THR A 75 -10.61 -14.89 12.94
C THR A 75 -10.73 -16.16 12.09
N VAL A 76 -11.36 -17.21 12.63
CA VAL A 76 -11.63 -18.44 11.88
C VAL A 76 -12.49 -18.11 10.66
N ARG A 77 -13.48 -17.24 10.84
CA ARG A 77 -14.35 -16.82 9.74
C ARG A 77 -13.57 -16.16 8.61
N GLU A 78 -12.63 -15.28 8.95
CA GLU A 78 -11.79 -14.63 7.94
C GLU A 78 -10.90 -15.63 7.22
N ARG A 79 -10.35 -16.61 7.92
CA ARG A 79 -9.53 -17.66 7.30
C ARG A 79 -10.32 -18.51 6.32
N LEU A 80 -11.60 -18.73 6.59
CA LEU A 80 -12.46 -19.57 5.76
C LEU A 80 -13.12 -18.80 4.63
N PHE A 81 -13.58 -17.58 4.88
CA PHE A 81 -14.41 -16.83 3.93
C PHE A 81 -13.75 -15.56 3.39
N GLY A 82 -12.58 -15.21 3.89
CA GLY A 82 -11.88 -14.02 3.46
C GLY A 82 -12.09 -12.84 4.40
N ALA A 83 -11.26 -11.81 4.19
CA ALA A 83 -11.28 -10.58 4.98
C ALA A 83 -11.62 -9.40 4.09
N ALA A 84 -12.17 -8.34 4.68
CA ALA A 84 -12.50 -7.10 3.98
C ALA A 84 -11.85 -5.93 4.72
N PRO A 85 -10.53 -5.70 4.51
CA PRO A 85 -9.84 -4.61 5.20
C PRO A 85 -10.34 -3.25 4.72
N ASP A 86 -10.28 -2.27 5.62
CA ASP A 86 -10.65 -0.90 5.31
C ASP A 86 -9.42 -0.11 4.85
N ALA A 87 -9.63 0.81 3.92
CA ALA A 87 -8.56 1.69 3.46
C ALA A 87 -8.14 2.65 4.57
N GLU A 88 -6.86 2.98 4.60
CA GLU A 88 -6.28 3.92 5.56
C GLU A 88 -5.61 5.08 4.82
N PRO A 89 -5.36 6.21 5.51
CA PRO A 89 -4.64 7.31 4.88
C PRO A 89 -3.26 6.87 4.42
N VAL A 90 -2.85 7.30 3.24
CA VAL A 90 -1.54 6.94 2.68
C VAL A 90 -0.43 7.61 3.48
N PRO A 91 0.53 6.85 4.01
CA PRO A 91 1.67 7.44 4.73
C PRO A 91 2.81 7.78 3.77
N MET A 92 3.60 8.80 4.14
CA MET A 92 4.85 9.08 3.41
C MET A 92 5.95 8.09 3.75
N THR A 93 5.80 7.41 4.88
CA THR A 93 6.78 6.44 5.37
C THR A 93 6.07 5.16 5.77
N ILE A 94 6.53 4.04 5.24
CA ILE A 94 5.89 2.75 5.41
C ILE A 94 6.66 1.91 6.40
N GLY A 95 5.94 1.17 7.26
CA GLY A 95 6.55 0.26 8.20
C GLY A 95 6.67 0.80 9.60
N GLU A 96 6.08 1.95 9.90
CA GLU A 96 5.94 2.40 11.29
C GLU A 96 5.15 1.37 12.06
N GLY A 97 5.75 0.82 13.11
CA GLY A 97 5.14 -0.24 13.89
C GLY A 97 5.36 -1.64 13.33
N GLY A 98 6.13 -1.80 12.26
CA GLY A 98 6.53 -3.10 11.76
C GLY A 98 7.44 -3.82 12.75
N ARG A 99 7.40 -5.16 12.73
CA ARG A 99 8.18 -6.00 13.65
C ARG A 99 9.67 -5.71 13.66
N ASP A 100 10.20 -5.30 12.52
CA ASP A 100 11.64 -5.16 12.34
C ASP A 100 12.12 -3.73 12.47
N GLY A 101 11.20 -2.78 12.73
CA GLY A 101 11.56 -1.38 12.83
C GLY A 101 12.04 -0.76 11.52
N ASP A 102 12.02 -1.52 10.44
CA ASP A 102 12.45 -1.03 9.14
C ASP A 102 11.42 -0.06 8.57
N VAL A 103 11.87 1.14 8.33
CA VAL A 103 11.04 2.20 7.77
C VAL A 103 11.44 2.41 6.31
N VAL A 104 10.46 2.32 5.41
CA VAL A 104 10.69 2.50 3.98
C VAL A 104 9.93 3.74 3.51
N PRO A 105 10.62 4.74 2.94
CA PRO A 105 9.92 5.86 2.34
C PRO A 105 8.97 5.38 1.24
N LEU A 106 7.80 6.00 1.14
CA LEU A 106 6.80 5.64 0.13
C LEU A 106 7.40 5.61 -1.27
N ARG A 107 8.16 6.62 -1.64
CA ARG A 107 8.73 6.72 -2.98
C ARG A 107 9.70 5.59 -3.28
N PHE A 108 10.45 5.12 -2.28
CA PHE A 108 11.31 3.95 -2.45
C PHE A 108 10.51 2.69 -2.73
N ALA A 109 9.42 2.48 -2.00
CA ALA A 109 8.57 1.31 -2.20
C ALA A 109 7.97 1.29 -3.61
N LEU A 110 7.51 2.45 -4.07
CA LEU A 110 6.94 2.57 -5.42
C LEU A 110 8.00 2.38 -6.50
N ASP A 111 9.21 2.90 -6.29
CA ASP A 111 10.29 2.75 -7.26
C ASP A 111 10.73 1.29 -7.40
N ARG A 112 10.66 0.51 -6.33
CA ARG A 112 10.94 -0.92 -6.42
C ARG A 112 9.94 -1.66 -7.30
N LEU A 113 8.68 -1.24 -7.27
CA LEU A 113 7.63 -1.85 -8.09
C LEU A 113 7.80 -1.49 -9.57
N LEU A 114 8.20 -0.27 -9.84
CA LEU A 114 8.31 0.24 -11.22
C LEU A 114 9.48 1.22 -11.27
N PRO A 115 10.71 0.70 -11.44
CA PRO A 115 11.91 1.55 -11.40
C PRO A 115 11.85 2.72 -12.37
N GLY A 116 12.16 3.90 -11.85
CA GLY A 116 12.20 5.13 -12.64
C GLY A 116 10.83 5.71 -12.98
N TRP A 117 9.77 5.24 -12.35
CA TRP A 117 8.41 5.66 -12.69
C TRP A 117 8.19 7.16 -12.57
N GLU A 118 8.88 7.83 -11.63
CA GLU A 118 8.66 9.27 -11.40
C GLU A 118 8.99 10.11 -12.64
N ALA A 119 9.99 9.69 -13.41
CA ALA A 119 10.35 10.37 -14.65
C ALA A 119 9.27 10.21 -15.72
N ARG A 120 8.41 9.23 -15.59
CA ARG A 120 7.32 8.97 -16.53
C ARG A 120 5.97 9.41 -16.00
N SER A 121 5.95 10.07 -14.85
CA SER A 121 4.71 10.60 -14.28
C SER A 121 4.12 11.67 -15.21
N PRO A 122 2.80 11.67 -15.42
CA PRO A 122 2.15 12.67 -16.30
C PRO A 122 2.16 14.07 -15.70
N GLU A 123 2.41 14.18 -14.39
CA GLU A 123 2.47 15.45 -13.68
C GLU A 123 3.62 15.42 -12.68
N PRO A 124 4.18 16.57 -12.30
CA PRO A 124 5.19 16.61 -11.24
C PRO A 124 4.62 16.10 -9.92
N LEU A 125 5.47 15.44 -9.12
CA LEU A 125 5.05 14.93 -7.82
C LEU A 125 4.82 16.05 -6.80
N ALA A 126 5.51 17.15 -6.96
CA ALA A 126 5.40 18.30 -6.05
C ALA A 126 4.79 19.50 -6.75
#